data_2bb1389c0a55d1230066b5ce2b281ab7
#
_entry.id   2bb1389c0a55d1230066b5ce2b281ab7
#
_cell.length_a   1.000
_cell.length_b   1.000
_cell.length_c   1.000
_cell.angle_alpha   90.00
_cell.angle_beta   90.00
_cell.angle_gamma   90.00
#
_symmetry.space_group_name_H-M   'P 1'
#
loop_
_entity.id
_entity.type
_entity.pdbx_description
1 polymer ?
#
loop_
_entity_poly.entity_id
_entity_poly.type
_entity_poly.pdbx_seq_one_letter_code
_entity_poly.pdbx_strand_id
1 'polypeptide(L)'
;MADDESPDFESADPYALDANAVAGMLAEVFGSEMTSVPSRCTHCGNRAQVGSLRAYGINGPGVVLRCSICTQIVIRLMRRQDGSFLVDARGAAYLRI
;
A
#
# COMPACT_ATOMS: atom_id res chain seq x y z
N MET A 1 -12.73 -13.92 19.95
CA MET A 1 -12.46 -13.71 19.79
C MET A 1 -12.01 -13.22 19.41
N ALA A 2 -11.98 -13.01 19.24
CA ALA A 2 -11.67 -12.60 18.80
C ALA A 2 -10.95 -12.37 18.54
N ASP A 3 -10.71 -12.38 18.53
CA ASP A 3 -10.19 -12.25 18.31
C ASP A 3 -9.66 -11.94 17.85
N ASP A 4 -9.41 -11.79 17.84
CA ASP A 4 -9.11 -11.64 17.38
C ASP A 4 -8.87 -11.13 16.86
N GLU A 5 -8.44 -11.51 17.35
CA GLU A 5 -8.70 -11.11 16.49
C GLU A 5 -8.20 -9.93 15.88
N SER A 6 -7.55 -9.07 16.35
CA SER A 6 -7.38 -7.83 15.70
C SER A 6 -6.42 -7.84 14.51
N PRO A 7 -5.22 -8.43 14.56
CA PRO A 7 -4.39 -8.50 13.35
C PRO A 7 -5.01 -9.40 12.30
N ASP A 8 -5.60 -10.49 12.73
CA ASP A 8 -6.27 -11.37 11.80
C ASP A 8 -7.51 -10.74 11.22
N PHE A 9 -8.19 -9.94 12.01
CA PHE A 9 -9.35 -9.21 11.54
C PHE A 9 -8.96 -8.27 10.39
N GLU A 10 -7.87 -7.56 10.54
CA GLU A 10 -7.43 -6.65 9.51
C GLU A 10 -7.06 -7.38 8.23
N SER A 11 -6.36 -8.50 8.36
CA SER A 11 -5.99 -9.31 7.20
C SER A 11 -7.21 -9.89 6.50
N ALA A 12 -8.25 -10.18 7.27
CA ALA A 12 -9.45 -10.79 6.74
C ALA A 12 -10.49 -9.78 6.32
N ASP A 13 -10.19 -8.49 6.42
CA ASP A 13 -11.12 -7.43 6.05
C ASP A 13 -11.56 -7.61 4.60
N PRO A 14 -12.86 -7.83 4.35
CA PRO A 14 -13.33 -8.01 2.97
C PRO A 14 -13.18 -6.75 2.12
N TYR A 15 -12.95 -5.60 2.75
CA TYR A 15 -12.73 -4.36 2.03
C TYR A 15 -11.27 -4.08 1.76
N ALA A 16 -10.37 -4.91 2.28
CA ALA A 16 -8.95 -4.78 2.00
C ALA A 16 -8.67 -5.43 0.64
N LEU A 17 -8.16 -4.64 -0.29
CA LEU A 17 -7.84 -5.09 -1.64
C LEU A 17 -6.34 -5.07 -1.81
N ASP A 18 -5.83 -5.75 -2.85
CA ASP A 18 -4.42 -5.57 -3.16
C ASP A 18 -4.20 -4.25 -3.91
N ALA A 19 -2.95 -3.83 -4.03
CA ALA A 19 -2.65 -2.51 -4.58
C ALA A 19 -2.91 -2.41 -6.08
N ASN A 20 -3.21 -3.52 -6.76
CA ASN A 20 -3.68 -3.45 -8.15
C ASN A 20 -4.97 -2.62 -8.25
N ALA A 21 -5.76 -2.58 -7.19
CA ALA A 21 -6.98 -1.78 -7.18
C ALA A 21 -6.72 -0.28 -7.29
N VAL A 22 -5.50 0.17 -6.99
CA VAL A 22 -5.12 1.58 -7.10
C VAL A 22 -4.04 1.79 -8.16
N ALA A 23 -3.96 0.89 -9.14
CA ALA A 23 -2.95 0.98 -10.19
C ALA A 23 -2.97 2.32 -10.92
N GLY A 24 -4.16 2.85 -11.16
CA GLY A 24 -4.29 4.15 -11.84
C GLY A 24 -3.72 5.29 -11.01
N MET A 25 -4.01 5.31 -9.71
CA MET A 25 -3.48 6.34 -8.83
C MET A 25 -1.96 6.23 -8.72
N LEU A 26 -1.44 5.00 -8.62
CA LEU A 26 -0.01 4.79 -8.57
C LEU A 26 0.67 5.28 -9.84
N ALA A 27 0.08 5.00 -11.01
CA ALA A 27 0.63 5.46 -12.27
C ALA A 27 0.61 6.98 -12.36
N GLU A 28 -0.43 7.59 -11.87
CA GLU A 28 -0.55 9.05 -11.84
C GLU A 28 0.53 9.68 -10.96
N VAL A 29 0.74 9.11 -9.77
CA VAL A 29 1.69 9.63 -8.80
C VAL A 29 3.13 9.47 -9.29
N PHE A 30 3.47 8.30 -9.80
CA PHE A 30 4.87 7.97 -10.14
C PHE A 30 5.19 8.15 -11.61
N GLY A 31 4.19 8.42 -12.44
CA GLY A 31 4.40 8.65 -13.85
C GLY A 31 4.61 7.39 -14.66
N SER A 32 4.42 6.23 -14.07
CA SER A 32 4.59 4.96 -14.78
C SER A 32 3.83 3.86 -14.03
N GLU A 33 3.65 2.73 -14.71
CA GLU A 33 3.00 1.57 -14.10
C GLU A 33 3.85 1.06 -12.94
N MET A 34 3.24 0.91 -11.77
CA MET A 34 3.97 0.60 -10.55
C MET A 34 3.62 -0.75 -9.94
N THR A 35 2.55 -1.41 -10.40
CA THR A 35 2.08 -2.62 -9.70
C THR A 35 3.06 -3.78 -9.82
N SER A 36 3.86 -3.82 -10.88
CA SER A 36 4.87 -4.86 -11.04
C SER A 36 6.25 -4.47 -10.52
N VAL A 37 6.37 -3.30 -9.92
CA VAL A 37 7.65 -2.81 -9.41
C VAL A 37 8.04 -3.57 -8.15
N PRO A 38 9.25 -4.13 -8.08
CA PRO A 38 9.72 -4.78 -6.86
C PRO A 38 9.91 -3.79 -5.72
N SER A 39 9.57 -4.23 -4.53
CA SER A 39 9.74 -3.45 -3.32
C SER A 39 10.21 -4.35 -2.18
N ARG A 40 10.71 -3.73 -1.12
CA ARG A 40 11.10 -4.46 0.08
C ARG A 40 10.57 -3.72 1.29
N CYS A 41 9.91 -4.44 2.18
CA CYS A 41 9.39 -3.88 3.41
C CYS A 41 10.54 -3.57 4.37
N THR A 42 10.57 -2.34 4.90
CA THR A 42 11.56 -1.93 5.88
C THR A 42 11.44 -2.74 7.17
N HIS A 43 10.21 -3.10 7.55
CA HIS A 43 9.95 -3.69 8.86
C HIS A 43 10.29 -5.17 8.92
N CYS A 44 9.91 -5.95 7.90
CA CYS A 44 10.11 -7.39 7.94
C CYS A 44 11.04 -7.91 6.84
N GLY A 45 11.43 -7.06 5.91
CA GLY A 45 12.33 -7.44 4.83
C GLY A 45 11.67 -8.20 3.70
N ASN A 46 10.35 -8.39 3.74
CA ASN A 46 9.66 -9.11 2.68
C ASN A 46 9.80 -8.38 1.36
N ARG A 47 10.09 -9.14 0.31
CA ARG A 47 10.18 -8.60 -1.06
C ARG A 47 8.89 -8.95 -1.77
N ALA A 48 8.31 -7.96 -2.43
CA ALA A 48 7.03 -8.14 -3.11
C ALA A 48 6.88 -7.08 -4.18
N GLN A 49 6.08 -7.39 -5.19
CA GLN A 49 5.66 -6.36 -6.13
C GLN A 49 4.71 -5.40 -5.43
N VAL A 50 4.75 -4.13 -5.79
CA VAL A 50 3.89 -3.11 -5.18
C VAL A 50 2.42 -3.52 -5.28
N GLY A 51 2.02 -4.10 -6.42
CA GLY A 51 0.64 -4.53 -6.62
C GLY A 51 0.14 -5.57 -5.64
N SER A 52 1.04 -6.31 -4.98
CA SER A 52 0.64 -7.32 -4.02
C SER A 52 0.51 -6.79 -2.59
N LEU A 53 0.83 -5.52 -2.34
CA LEU A 53 0.59 -4.91 -1.04
C LEU A 53 -0.91 -4.80 -0.80
N ARG A 54 -1.31 -4.70 0.47
CA ARG A 54 -2.71 -4.56 0.84
C ARG A 54 -3.08 -3.10 0.85
N ALA A 55 -4.16 -2.74 0.16
CA ALA A 55 -4.58 -1.35 0.00
C ALA A 55 -5.81 -1.06 0.85
N TYR A 56 -5.74 0.05 1.57
CA TYR A 56 -6.82 0.52 2.43
C TYR A 56 -7.11 1.98 2.11
N GLY A 57 -8.36 2.39 2.31
CA GLY A 57 -8.76 3.79 2.13
C GLY A 57 -8.96 4.21 0.70
N ILE A 58 -9.26 3.27 -0.19
CA ILE A 58 -9.32 3.50 -1.63
C ILE A 58 -10.33 4.57 -2.01
N ASN A 59 -11.45 4.64 -1.28
CA ASN A 59 -12.52 5.59 -1.60
C ASN A 59 -12.35 6.94 -0.91
N GLY A 60 -11.28 7.13 -0.16
CA GLY A 60 -11.01 8.38 0.52
C GLY A 60 -9.89 9.16 -0.15
N PRO A 61 -9.48 10.28 0.46
CA PRO A 61 -8.41 11.10 -0.11
C PRO A 61 -7.04 10.48 0.05
N GLY A 62 -6.88 9.50 0.92
CA GLY A 62 -5.59 8.87 1.19
C GLY A 62 -5.68 7.37 1.08
N VAL A 63 -4.62 6.78 0.54
CA VAL A 63 -4.49 5.33 0.40
C VAL A 63 -3.29 4.89 1.21
N VAL A 64 -3.45 3.80 1.95
CA VAL A 64 -2.36 3.20 2.71
C VAL A 64 -2.11 1.81 2.12
N LEU A 65 -0.86 1.55 1.74
CA LEU A 65 -0.43 0.24 1.27
C LEU A 65 0.37 -0.43 2.37
N ARG A 66 -0.12 -1.58 2.84
CA ARG A 66 0.51 -2.33 3.93
C ARG A 66 1.16 -3.59 3.39
N CYS A 67 2.23 -4.00 4.06
CA CYS A 67 2.89 -5.27 3.76
C CYS A 67 1.91 -6.42 4.01
N SER A 68 1.83 -7.35 3.07
CA SER A 68 0.93 -8.49 3.19
C SER A 68 1.41 -9.51 4.22
N ILE A 69 2.65 -9.38 4.70
CA ILE A 69 3.23 -10.32 5.66
C ILE A 69 3.18 -9.75 7.08
N CYS A 70 3.74 -8.56 7.30
CA CYS A 70 3.82 -8.00 8.65
C CYS A 70 2.77 -6.93 8.95
N THR A 71 1.98 -6.53 7.97
CA THR A 71 0.89 -5.55 8.05
C THR A 71 1.33 -4.12 8.36
N GLN A 72 2.62 -3.86 8.42
CA GLN A 72 3.10 -2.51 8.63
C GLN A 72 2.93 -1.68 7.35
N ILE A 73 2.84 -0.37 7.52
CA ILE A 73 2.64 0.54 6.40
C ILE A 73 3.92 0.61 5.57
N VAL A 74 3.79 0.40 4.26
CA VAL A 74 4.90 0.49 3.34
C VAL A 74 4.87 1.83 2.61
N ILE A 75 3.71 2.20 2.08
CA ILE A 75 3.54 3.44 1.29
C ILE A 75 2.23 4.09 1.70
N ARG A 76 2.25 5.40 1.81
CA ARG A 76 1.04 6.22 1.99
C ARG A 76 0.97 7.21 0.86
N LEU A 77 -0.21 7.34 0.28
CA LEU A 77 -0.48 8.31 -0.78
C LEU A 77 -1.66 9.15 -0.35
N MET A 78 -1.53 10.46 -0.45
CA MET A 78 -2.64 11.36 -0.14
C MET A 78 -2.81 12.36 -1.27
N ARG A 79 -4.03 12.43 -1.81
CA ARG A 79 -4.38 13.43 -2.81
C ARG A 79 -4.74 14.72 -2.08
N ARG A 80 -4.11 15.81 -2.47
CA ARG A 80 -4.35 17.11 -1.86
C ARG A 80 -5.37 17.88 -2.67
N GLN A 81 -5.94 18.92 -2.05
CA GLN A 81 -6.99 19.69 -2.69
C GLN A 81 -6.51 20.43 -3.94
N ASP A 82 -5.22 20.76 -3.99
CA ASP A 82 -4.64 21.46 -5.14
C ASP A 82 -4.26 20.51 -6.28
N GLY A 83 -4.58 19.22 -6.16
CA GLY A 83 -4.28 18.23 -7.17
C GLY A 83 -2.92 17.58 -7.04
N SER A 84 -2.10 18.04 -6.11
CA SER A 84 -0.81 17.39 -5.86
C SER A 84 -0.99 16.17 -4.96
N PHE A 85 0.07 15.39 -4.84
CA PHE A 85 0.09 14.21 -3.99
C PHE A 85 1.17 14.34 -2.92
N LEU A 86 0.84 13.85 -1.73
CA LEU A 86 1.84 13.61 -0.70
C LEU A 86 2.16 12.13 -0.70
N VAL A 87 3.43 11.78 -0.83
CA VAL A 87 3.89 10.40 -0.88
C VAL A 87 4.81 10.14 0.29
N ASP A 88 4.49 9.13 1.07
CA ASP A 88 5.34 8.70 2.19
C ASP A 88 5.66 7.22 1.94
N ALA A 89 6.88 6.94 1.54
CA ALA A 89 7.33 5.58 1.24
C ALA A 89 8.41 5.12 2.21
N ARG A 90 8.41 5.65 3.43
CA ARG A 90 9.43 5.30 4.43
C ARG A 90 9.37 3.84 4.83
N GLY A 91 8.23 3.18 4.64
CA GLY A 91 8.09 1.76 4.91
C GLY A 91 8.69 0.86 3.84
N ALA A 92 9.11 1.42 2.72
CA ALA A 92 9.76 0.68 1.65
C ALA A 92 11.26 0.91 1.72
N ALA A 93 12.03 -0.16 1.92
CA ALA A 93 13.49 -0.06 1.90
C ALA A 93 13.97 0.34 0.51
N TYR A 94 13.23 -0.08 -0.54
CA TYR A 94 13.45 0.37 -1.91
C TYR A 94 12.21 0.12 -2.75
N LEU A 95 12.13 0.85 -3.84
CA LEU A 95 11.22 0.62 -4.96
C LEU A 95 12.11 0.56 -6.19
N ARG A 96 12.09 -0.56 -6.88
CA ARG A 96 13.01 -0.77 -8.00
C ARG A 96 12.32 -0.41 -9.31
N ILE A 97 12.34 0.83 -9.58
CA ILE A 97 11.67 1.41 -10.76
C ILE A 97 12.50 1.23 -12.03
#